data_285b19412366d97651485a8e5a69449b
#
_entry.id   285b19412366d97651485a8e5a69449b
#
_cell.length_a   1.000
_cell.length_b   1.000
_cell.length_c   1.000
_cell.angle_alpha   90.00
_cell.angle_beta   90.00
_cell.angle_gamma   90.00
#
_symmetry.space_group_name_H-M   'P 1'
#
loop_
_entity.id
_entity.type
_entity.pdbx_description
1 polymer ?
#
loop_
_entity_poly.entity_id
_entity_poly.type
_entity_poly.pdbx_seq_one_letter_code
_entity_poly.pdbx_strand_id
1 'polypeptide(L)'
;MGMVSLGKTKLQVSEIIQGTWVMGKDYWGGAEDRESAEAIQCALEHGINTFDTAYIYGKGHAEELLGEALRGVRDKCVIITKLWKTDMARERVQPGLEEAMRRLQTDYIDVFFIHYPSETVPIEETMTALMRLKDEGKIGAIGVSNFSLEQMKEALRFGEIDVIQPCYSLLWRFIDRDILPFAIENKIAVIPYSPLGQGILTGSMQPGHTFR
;
A
#
# COMPACT_ATOMS: atom_id res chain seq x y z
N MET A 1 11.71 -6.44 15.94
CA MET A 1 11.61 -5.69 14.67
C MET A 1 11.92 -4.23 14.94
N GLY A 2 12.72 -3.55 14.10
CA GLY A 2 12.94 -2.11 14.20
C GLY A 2 11.71 -1.33 13.75
N MET A 3 11.54 -0.12 14.30
CA MET A 3 10.46 0.81 13.93
C MET A 3 11.07 2.06 13.32
N VAL A 4 10.46 2.55 12.25
CA VAL A 4 10.89 3.76 11.54
C VAL A 4 9.72 4.71 11.34
N SER A 5 10.02 6.01 11.28
CA SER A 5 9.00 7.00 10.94
C SER A 5 8.67 6.96 9.46
N LEU A 6 7.40 6.96 9.12
CA LEU A 6 6.94 6.99 7.73
C LEU A 6 7.06 8.42 7.19
N GLY A 7 8.23 8.74 6.64
CA GLY A 7 8.54 10.07 6.09
C GLY A 7 8.32 11.18 7.11
N LYS A 8 7.52 12.19 6.72
CA LYS A 8 7.16 13.35 7.56
C LYS A 8 5.91 13.10 8.44
N THR A 9 5.30 11.93 8.35
CA THR A 9 4.10 11.60 9.13
C THR A 9 4.44 11.27 10.59
N LYS A 10 3.41 11.14 11.44
CA LYS A 10 3.58 10.67 12.82
C LYS A 10 3.53 9.14 12.94
N LEU A 11 3.29 8.44 11.84
CA LEU A 11 3.16 7.00 11.83
C LEU A 11 4.51 6.33 12.07
N GLN A 12 4.53 5.38 13.00
CA GLN A 12 5.66 4.49 13.25
C GLN A 12 5.36 3.13 12.62
N VAL A 13 6.16 2.76 11.63
CA VAL A 13 5.98 1.52 10.86
C VAL A 13 7.14 0.56 11.12
N SER A 14 6.87 -0.73 11.07
CA SER A 14 7.94 -1.73 11.12
C SER A 14 8.82 -1.63 9.85
N GLU A 15 10.12 -1.87 9.99
CA GLU A 15 11.08 -1.86 8.87
C GLU A 15 10.71 -2.84 7.76
N ILE A 16 9.98 -3.91 8.11
CA ILE A 16 9.38 -4.86 7.17
C ILE A 16 7.87 -4.70 7.24
N ILE A 17 7.24 -4.59 6.08
CA ILE A 17 5.78 -4.48 5.93
C ILE A 17 5.26 -5.80 5.37
N GLN A 18 4.24 -6.37 6.01
CA GLN A 18 3.61 -7.59 5.55
C GLN A 18 2.65 -7.29 4.39
N GLY A 19 3.01 -7.74 3.19
CA GLY A 19 2.12 -7.69 2.03
C GLY A 19 1.09 -8.83 2.05
N THR A 20 -0.11 -8.55 1.57
CA THR A 20 -1.22 -9.52 1.56
C THR A 20 -1.66 -9.95 0.14
N TRP A 21 -0.88 -9.66 -0.88
CA TRP A 21 -1.27 -9.96 -2.26
C TRP A 21 -1.61 -11.44 -2.50
N VAL A 22 -0.79 -12.34 -1.97
CA VAL A 22 -1.00 -13.81 -2.10
C VAL A 22 -2.29 -14.26 -1.43
N MET A 23 -2.73 -13.55 -0.38
CA MET A 23 -3.96 -13.85 0.36
C MET A 23 -5.23 -13.60 -0.47
N GLY A 24 -5.13 -12.81 -1.55
CA GLY A 24 -6.23 -12.59 -2.49
C GLY A 24 -6.58 -13.79 -3.38
N LYS A 25 -5.74 -14.82 -3.42
CA LYS A 25 -5.91 -16.06 -4.22
C LYS A 25 -5.87 -15.91 -5.75
N ASP A 26 -5.81 -14.70 -6.27
CA ASP A 26 -5.83 -14.45 -7.73
C ASP A 26 -4.48 -14.74 -8.41
N TYR A 27 -3.38 -14.77 -7.65
CA TYR A 27 -2.02 -14.86 -8.17
C TYR A 27 -1.16 -15.82 -7.36
N TRP A 28 -0.12 -16.37 -7.97
CA TRP A 28 0.90 -17.22 -7.35
C TRP A 28 0.36 -18.49 -6.68
N GLY A 29 -0.79 -19.00 -7.15
CA GLY A 29 -1.44 -20.17 -6.56
C GLY A 29 -2.25 -19.89 -5.30
N GLY A 30 -2.21 -18.65 -4.81
CA GLY A 30 -2.92 -18.23 -3.59
C GLY A 30 -2.33 -18.81 -2.31
N ALA A 31 -2.96 -18.48 -1.20
CA ALA A 31 -2.75 -19.09 0.11
C ALA A 31 -4.10 -19.46 0.72
N GLU A 32 -4.14 -20.51 1.51
CA GLU A 32 -5.35 -20.84 2.27
C GLU A 32 -5.62 -19.78 3.34
N ASP A 33 -6.89 -19.48 3.62
CA ASP A 33 -7.28 -18.42 4.56
C ASP A 33 -6.71 -18.67 5.96
N ARG A 34 -6.64 -19.93 6.38
CA ARG A 34 -6.02 -20.32 7.64
C ARG A 34 -4.53 -20.00 7.67
N GLU A 35 -3.79 -20.33 6.62
CA GLU A 35 -2.35 -20.07 6.52
C GLU A 35 -2.10 -18.55 6.48
N SER A 36 -2.97 -17.81 5.79
CA SER A 36 -2.94 -16.34 5.74
C SER A 36 -3.14 -15.71 7.11
N ALA A 37 -4.12 -16.19 7.89
CA ALA A 37 -4.35 -15.72 9.24
C ALA A 37 -3.18 -16.08 10.19
N GLU A 38 -2.64 -17.30 10.10
CA GLU A 38 -1.45 -17.73 10.83
C GLU A 38 -0.22 -16.87 10.51
N ALA A 39 -0.04 -16.47 9.23
CA ALA A 39 1.04 -15.59 8.81
C ALA A 39 0.91 -14.17 9.36
N ILE A 40 -0.31 -13.61 9.40
CA ILE A 40 -0.59 -12.30 10.01
C ILE A 40 -0.29 -12.35 11.51
N GLN A 41 -0.76 -13.39 12.22
CA GLN A 41 -0.50 -13.57 13.63
C GLN A 41 1.00 -13.70 13.92
N CYS A 42 1.72 -14.50 13.14
CA CYS A 42 3.17 -14.66 13.25
C CYS A 42 3.89 -13.31 13.04
N ALA A 43 3.45 -12.50 12.07
CA ALA A 43 4.01 -11.18 11.83
C ALA A 43 3.86 -10.26 13.06
N LEU A 44 2.67 -10.22 13.66
CA LEU A 44 2.40 -9.47 14.90
C LEU A 44 3.30 -9.93 16.06
N GLU A 45 3.45 -11.23 16.28
CA GLU A 45 4.29 -11.82 17.33
C GLU A 45 5.77 -11.45 17.16
N HIS A 46 6.23 -11.23 15.92
CA HIS A 46 7.60 -10.80 15.61
C HIS A 46 7.77 -9.28 15.51
N GLY A 47 6.74 -8.51 15.90
CA GLY A 47 6.78 -7.06 15.99
C GLY A 47 6.61 -6.34 14.63
N ILE A 48 6.05 -7.01 13.62
CA ILE A 48 5.56 -6.36 12.41
C ILE A 48 4.20 -5.75 12.74
N ASN A 49 4.10 -4.43 12.66
CA ASN A 49 2.85 -3.72 12.93
C ASN A 49 2.18 -3.17 11.67
N THR A 50 2.82 -3.30 10.50
CA THR A 50 2.37 -2.65 9.28
C THR A 50 1.98 -3.69 8.23
N PHE A 51 0.77 -3.55 7.69
CA PHE A 51 0.18 -4.48 6.74
C PHE A 51 -0.26 -3.74 5.48
N ASP A 52 0.17 -4.24 4.32
CA ASP A 52 -0.17 -3.70 3.01
C ASP A 52 -1.16 -4.59 2.28
N THR A 53 -2.32 -4.02 1.96
CA THR A 53 -3.40 -4.68 1.23
C THR A 53 -3.94 -3.81 0.10
N ALA A 54 -4.90 -4.30 -0.67
CA ALA A 54 -5.64 -3.55 -1.68
C ALA A 54 -6.93 -4.28 -2.07
N TYR A 55 -7.92 -3.52 -2.55
CA TYR A 55 -9.16 -4.07 -3.11
C TYR A 55 -8.91 -5.13 -4.19
N ILE A 56 -7.93 -4.90 -5.07
CA ILE A 56 -7.67 -5.82 -6.18
C ILE A 56 -7.15 -7.20 -5.73
N TYR A 57 -6.70 -7.33 -4.48
CA TYR A 57 -6.26 -8.62 -3.94
C TYR A 57 -7.46 -9.48 -3.57
N GLY A 58 -7.89 -10.30 -4.53
CA GLY A 58 -9.09 -11.12 -4.41
C GLY A 58 -10.38 -10.34 -4.34
N LYS A 59 -10.47 -9.16 -5.00
CA LYS A 59 -11.65 -8.27 -4.96
C LYS A 59 -12.10 -7.92 -3.54
N GLY A 60 -11.12 -7.66 -2.67
CA GLY A 60 -11.35 -7.31 -1.28
C GLY A 60 -11.22 -8.46 -0.29
N HIS A 61 -11.03 -9.71 -0.75
CA HIS A 61 -10.87 -10.87 0.14
C HIS A 61 -9.67 -10.71 1.10
N ALA A 62 -8.52 -10.21 0.60
CA ALA A 62 -7.37 -9.95 1.45
C ALA A 62 -7.63 -8.86 2.52
N GLU A 63 -8.46 -7.84 2.19
CA GLU A 63 -8.88 -6.83 3.18
C GLU A 63 -9.80 -7.44 4.25
N GLU A 64 -10.72 -8.32 3.89
CA GLU A 64 -11.63 -9.01 4.83
C GLU A 64 -10.83 -9.91 5.80
N LEU A 65 -9.92 -10.73 5.27
CA LEU A 65 -9.02 -11.57 6.07
C LEU A 65 -8.17 -10.73 7.04
N LEU A 66 -7.59 -9.64 6.55
CA LEU A 66 -6.76 -8.76 7.38
C LEU A 66 -7.60 -8.11 8.48
N GLY A 67 -8.78 -7.59 8.16
CA GLY A 67 -9.69 -6.98 9.12
C GLY A 67 -10.10 -7.96 10.23
N GLU A 68 -10.36 -9.22 9.87
CA GLU A 68 -10.69 -10.27 10.81
C GLU A 68 -9.50 -10.63 11.72
N ALA A 69 -8.31 -10.79 11.15
CA ALA A 69 -7.09 -11.14 11.87
C ALA A 69 -6.60 -10.04 12.82
N LEU A 70 -6.88 -8.77 12.52
CA LEU A 70 -6.49 -7.62 13.35
C LEU A 70 -7.55 -7.21 14.38
N ARG A 71 -8.65 -7.95 14.51
CA ARG A 71 -9.69 -7.67 15.51
C ARG A 71 -9.11 -7.66 16.92
N GLY A 72 -9.35 -6.55 17.63
CA GLY A 72 -8.87 -6.36 19.01
C GLY A 72 -7.43 -5.85 19.15
N VAL A 73 -6.70 -5.70 18.03
CA VAL A 73 -5.34 -5.12 17.99
C VAL A 73 -5.18 -4.04 16.91
N ARG A 74 -6.28 -3.60 16.29
CA ARG A 74 -6.29 -2.62 15.20
C ARG A 74 -5.54 -1.32 15.53
N ASP A 75 -5.70 -0.83 16.73
CA ASP A 75 -5.07 0.39 17.25
C ASP A 75 -3.54 0.30 17.39
N LYS A 76 -2.99 -0.91 17.35
CA LYS A 76 -1.54 -1.18 17.40
C LYS A 76 -0.93 -1.39 16.01
N CYS A 77 -1.76 -1.39 14.97
CA CYS A 77 -1.37 -1.71 13.62
C CYS A 77 -1.50 -0.50 12.68
N VAL A 78 -0.66 -0.46 11.68
CA VAL A 78 -0.73 0.47 10.55
C VAL A 78 -1.27 -0.30 9.35
N ILE A 79 -2.43 0.09 8.86
CA ILE A 79 -3.05 -0.50 7.66
C ILE A 79 -2.83 0.42 6.47
N ILE A 80 -2.29 -0.18 5.42
CA ILE A 80 -2.14 0.43 4.10
C ILE A 80 -3.13 -0.26 3.16
N THR A 81 -4.05 0.48 2.55
CA THR A 81 -4.87 -0.01 1.44
C THR A 81 -4.94 1.02 0.32
N LYS A 82 -5.60 0.67 -0.79
CA LYS A 82 -5.43 1.39 -2.04
C LYS A 82 -6.76 1.56 -2.78
N LEU A 83 -7.00 2.78 -3.27
CA LEU A 83 -8.07 3.12 -4.19
C LEU A 83 -7.75 2.56 -5.58
N TRP A 84 -8.69 1.83 -6.16
CA TRP A 84 -8.52 1.30 -7.51
C TRP A 84 -8.84 2.35 -8.57
N LYS A 85 -8.25 2.21 -9.75
CA LYS A 85 -8.35 3.20 -10.85
C LYS A 85 -9.78 3.49 -11.34
N THR A 86 -10.76 2.62 -11.06
CA THR A 86 -12.17 2.85 -11.40
C THR A 86 -12.89 3.79 -10.44
N ASP A 87 -12.31 4.06 -9.27
CA ASP A 87 -12.95 4.82 -8.19
C ASP A 87 -12.26 6.17 -7.94
N MET A 88 -11.55 6.70 -8.93
CA MET A 88 -10.74 7.92 -8.79
C MET A 88 -11.52 9.21 -9.01
N ALA A 89 -12.71 9.17 -9.62
CA ALA A 89 -13.57 10.34 -9.72
C ALA A 89 -13.95 10.84 -8.33
N ARG A 90 -14.03 12.17 -8.16
CA ARG A 90 -14.24 12.83 -6.86
C ARG A 90 -15.35 12.21 -6.02
N GLU A 91 -16.49 11.89 -6.66
CA GLU A 91 -17.65 11.29 -5.99
C GLU A 91 -17.49 9.81 -5.65
N ARG A 92 -16.45 9.15 -6.19
CA ARG A 92 -16.17 7.73 -5.96
C ARG A 92 -15.13 7.47 -4.89
N VAL A 93 -14.25 8.44 -4.62
CA VAL A 93 -13.14 8.29 -3.66
C VAL A 93 -13.63 7.95 -2.26
N GLN A 94 -14.61 8.70 -1.75
CA GLN A 94 -15.17 8.43 -0.42
C GLN A 94 -15.90 7.08 -0.34
N PRO A 95 -16.81 6.72 -1.26
CA PRO A 95 -17.40 5.39 -1.28
C PRO A 95 -16.36 4.26 -1.34
N GLY A 96 -15.30 4.42 -2.15
CA GLY A 96 -14.20 3.44 -2.22
C GLY A 96 -13.48 3.25 -0.89
N LEU A 97 -13.22 4.34 -0.16
CA LEU A 97 -12.66 4.29 1.20
C LEU A 97 -13.63 3.61 2.18
N GLU A 98 -14.92 3.97 2.16
CA GLU A 98 -15.93 3.40 3.05
C GLU A 98 -16.08 1.89 2.86
N GLU A 99 -16.04 1.41 1.62
CA GLU A 99 -16.02 -0.01 1.31
C GLU A 99 -14.75 -0.72 1.81
N ALA A 100 -13.57 -0.09 1.67
CA ALA A 100 -12.33 -0.63 2.23
C ALA A 100 -12.40 -0.70 3.78
N MET A 101 -12.87 0.35 4.44
CA MET A 101 -13.06 0.37 5.90
C MET A 101 -14.04 -0.70 6.37
N ARG A 102 -15.13 -0.93 5.63
CA ARG A 102 -16.10 -1.98 5.94
C ARG A 102 -15.47 -3.37 5.89
N ARG A 103 -14.70 -3.68 4.82
CA ARG A 103 -13.99 -4.97 4.70
C ARG A 103 -12.92 -5.13 5.78
N LEU A 104 -12.17 -4.09 6.06
CA LEU A 104 -11.12 -4.06 7.09
C LEU A 104 -11.67 -3.96 8.52
N GLN A 105 -12.98 -3.82 8.71
CA GLN A 105 -13.65 -3.71 10.01
C GLN A 105 -13.06 -2.59 10.88
N THR A 106 -12.82 -1.42 10.30
CA THR A 106 -12.21 -0.24 10.93
C THR A 106 -12.93 1.04 10.50
N ASP A 107 -12.80 2.10 11.27
CA ASP A 107 -13.37 3.43 11.01
C ASP A 107 -12.33 4.44 10.46
N TYR A 108 -11.08 4.02 10.30
CA TYR A 108 -10.01 4.81 9.71
C TYR A 108 -8.98 3.95 8.99
N ILE A 109 -8.27 4.55 8.03
CA ILE A 109 -7.13 3.94 7.34
C ILE A 109 -5.88 4.75 7.63
N ASP A 110 -4.79 4.11 8.02
CA ASP A 110 -3.54 4.82 8.33
C ASP A 110 -2.89 5.42 7.09
N VAL A 111 -2.81 4.64 6.01
CA VAL A 111 -2.26 5.12 4.72
C VAL A 111 -3.17 4.67 3.57
N PHE A 112 -3.71 5.62 2.85
CA PHE A 112 -4.59 5.35 1.71
C PHE A 112 -3.91 5.76 0.41
N PHE A 113 -3.71 4.79 -0.49
CA PHE A 113 -2.98 4.98 -1.73
C PHE A 113 -3.89 5.19 -2.94
N ILE A 114 -3.43 5.98 -3.90
CA ILE A 114 -3.82 5.80 -5.29
C ILE A 114 -2.99 4.63 -5.84
N HIS A 115 -3.65 3.51 -6.20
CA HIS A 115 -2.94 2.29 -6.63
C HIS A 115 -2.27 2.45 -7.99
N TYR A 116 -2.96 3.07 -8.94
CA TYR A 116 -2.47 3.47 -10.25
C TYR A 116 -3.08 4.81 -10.64
N PRO A 117 -2.38 5.68 -11.36
CA PRO A 117 -2.99 6.88 -11.91
C PRO A 117 -4.11 6.52 -12.88
N SER A 118 -5.17 7.32 -12.93
CA SER A 118 -6.22 7.19 -13.94
C SER A 118 -5.75 7.80 -15.27
N GLU A 119 -6.17 7.19 -16.36
CA GLU A 119 -5.97 7.76 -17.69
C GLU A 119 -7.08 8.76 -18.10
N THR A 120 -8.21 8.76 -17.36
CA THR A 120 -9.41 9.51 -17.73
C THR A 120 -9.87 10.50 -16.67
N VAL A 121 -9.47 10.32 -15.41
CA VAL A 121 -9.82 11.22 -14.31
C VAL A 121 -8.60 12.09 -13.97
N PRO A 122 -8.73 13.43 -13.96
CA PRO A 122 -7.66 14.33 -13.56
C PRO A 122 -7.16 14.04 -12.15
N ILE A 123 -5.84 14.11 -11.93
CA ILE A 123 -5.21 13.89 -10.62
C ILE A 123 -5.76 14.86 -9.57
N GLU A 124 -6.08 16.08 -9.97
CA GLU A 124 -6.70 17.12 -9.13
C GLU A 124 -7.96 16.63 -8.41
N GLU A 125 -8.86 15.95 -9.11
CA GLU A 125 -10.13 15.48 -8.54
C GLU A 125 -9.90 14.49 -7.40
N THR A 126 -9.04 13.50 -7.66
CA THR A 126 -8.73 12.47 -6.68
C THR A 126 -7.96 13.05 -5.48
N MET A 127 -6.93 13.86 -5.74
CA MET A 127 -6.12 14.46 -4.67
C MET A 127 -6.94 15.38 -3.78
N THR A 128 -7.82 16.23 -4.37
CA THR A 128 -8.70 17.10 -3.60
C THR A 128 -9.64 16.30 -2.68
N ALA A 129 -10.17 15.17 -3.17
CA ALA A 129 -11.02 14.30 -2.36
C ALA A 129 -10.22 13.62 -1.22
N LEU A 130 -9.00 13.15 -1.50
CA LEU A 130 -8.13 12.55 -0.49
C LEU A 130 -7.73 13.56 0.60
N MET A 131 -7.38 14.79 0.23
CA MET A 131 -7.07 15.84 1.20
C MET A 131 -8.23 16.10 2.16
N ARG A 132 -9.47 16.17 1.63
CA ARG A 132 -10.66 16.31 2.48
C ARG A 132 -10.81 15.14 3.45
N LEU A 133 -10.64 13.90 2.99
CA LEU A 133 -10.73 12.70 3.84
C LEU A 133 -9.64 12.68 4.92
N LYS A 134 -8.46 13.22 4.62
CA LYS A 134 -7.37 13.39 5.59
C LYS A 134 -7.72 14.44 6.63
N ASP A 135 -8.27 15.57 6.22
CA ASP A 135 -8.73 16.65 7.13
C ASP A 135 -9.88 16.15 8.04
N GLU A 136 -10.75 15.28 7.53
CA GLU A 136 -11.81 14.61 8.29
C GLU A 136 -11.28 13.52 9.24
N GLY A 137 -9.99 13.19 9.19
CA GLY A 137 -9.36 12.14 9.99
C GLY A 137 -9.71 10.71 9.59
N LYS A 138 -10.34 10.52 8.42
CA LYS A 138 -10.67 9.18 7.89
C LYS A 138 -9.46 8.44 7.34
N ILE A 139 -8.46 9.19 6.87
CA ILE A 139 -7.16 8.67 6.47
C ILE A 139 -6.03 9.43 7.17
N GLY A 140 -4.96 8.74 7.55
CA GLY A 140 -3.82 9.34 8.26
C GLY A 140 -2.78 9.93 7.32
N ALA A 141 -2.52 9.27 6.20
CA ALA A 141 -1.53 9.65 5.20
C ALA A 141 -2.00 9.32 3.79
N ILE A 142 -1.53 10.09 2.81
CA ILE A 142 -1.83 9.90 1.38
C ILE A 142 -0.61 9.29 0.70
N GLY A 143 -0.84 8.17 -0.01
CA GLY A 143 0.17 7.51 -0.81
C GLY A 143 -0.16 7.50 -2.29
N VAL A 144 0.88 7.39 -3.14
CA VAL A 144 0.72 7.13 -4.56
C VAL A 144 1.62 5.97 -4.99
N SER A 145 1.11 5.12 -5.88
CA SER A 145 1.84 3.98 -6.44
C SER A 145 1.81 4.04 -7.96
N ASN A 146 2.92 3.65 -8.60
CA ASN A 146 3.04 3.63 -10.06
C ASN A 146 2.91 5.01 -10.75
N PHE A 147 3.19 6.08 -10.04
CA PHE A 147 3.20 7.44 -10.59
C PHE A 147 4.55 7.76 -11.22
N SER A 148 4.54 8.48 -12.34
CA SER A 148 5.74 9.11 -12.88
C SER A 148 6.13 10.33 -12.03
N LEU A 149 7.35 10.85 -12.23
CA LEU A 149 7.79 12.08 -11.57
C LEU A 149 6.87 13.26 -11.90
N GLU A 150 6.41 13.37 -13.15
CA GLU A 150 5.50 14.42 -13.61
C GLU A 150 4.15 14.34 -12.89
N GLN A 151 3.60 13.13 -12.79
CA GLN A 151 2.35 12.89 -12.05
C GLN A 151 2.48 13.18 -10.56
N MET A 152 3.63 12.88 -9.95
CA MET A 152 3.90 13.25 -8.55
C MET A 152 3.95 14.76 -8.37
N LYS A 153 4.64 15.48 -9.27
CA LYS A 153 4.69 16.95 -9.26
C LYS A 153 3.32 17.58 -9.48
N GLU A 154 2.50 16.98 -10.34
CA GLU A 154 1.12 17.42 -10.56
C GLU A 154 0.29 17.20 -9.29
N ALA A 155 0.33 16.02 -8.69
CA ALA A 155 -0.42 15.70 -7.46
C ALA A 155 -0.07 16.65 -6.31
N LEU A 156 1.22 17.01 -6.15
CA LEU A 156 1.67 17.96 -5.12
C LEU A 156 1.13 19.39 -5.30
N ARG A 157 0.55 19.73 -6.45
CA ARG A 157 -0.13 21.04 -6.64
C ARG A 157 -1.51 21.08 -5.99
N PHE A 158 -2.11 19.92 -5.74
CA PHE A 158 -3.47 19.77 -5.25
C PHE A 158 -3.56 19.17 -3.84
N GLY A 159 -2.44 18.70 -3.31
CA GLY A 159 -2.38 18.11 -1.99
C GLY A 159 -0.96 17.65 -1.65
N GLU A 160 -0.84 16.89 -0.59
CA GLU A 160 0.43 16.32 -0.17
C GLU A 160 0.53 14.83 -0.53
N ILE A 161 1.76 14.41 -0.80
CA ILE A 161 2.13 12.99 -0.88
C ILE A 161 3.01 12.70 0.33
N ASP A 162 2.60 11.76 1.16
CA ASP A 162 3.34 11.34 2.35
C ASP A 162 4.26 10.14 2.04
N VAL A 163 3.82 9.28 1.12
CA VAL A 163 4.51 8.03 0.81
C VAL A 163 4.31 7.63 -0.66
N ILE A 164 5.35 7.03 -1.25
CA ILE A 164 5.27 6.40 -2.57
C ILE A 164 5.53 4.90 -2.46
N GLN A 165 4.84 4.13 -3.33
CA GLN A 165 5.06 2.69 -3.44
C GLN A 165 5.46 2.32 -4.88
N PRO A 166 6.76 2.36 -5.23
CA PRO A 166 7.27 1.98 -6.54
C PRO A 166 7.73 0.52 -6.57
N CYS A 167 7.85 -0.05 -7.78
CA CYS A 167 8.65 -1.24 -7.99
C CYS A 167 10.14 -0.91 -7.78
N TYR A 168 10.76 -1.52 -6.76
CA TYR A 168 12.17 -1.26 -6.49
C TYR A 168 12.84 -2.45 -5.82
N SER A 169 13.97 -2.86 -6.38
CA SER A 169 14.80 -3.96 -5.87
C SER A 169 16.21 -3.83 -6.43
N LEU A 170 17.10 -4.76 -6.10
CA LEU A 170 18.43 -4.84 -6.73
C LEU A 170 18.36 -5.03 -8.25
N LEU A 171 17.25 -5.58 -8.78
CA LEU A 171 17.04 -5.81 -10.21
C LEU A 171 16.33 -4.67 -10.91
N TRP A 172 15.44 -3.97 -10.22
CA TRP A 172 14.60 -2.90 -10.77
C TRP A 172 14.97 -1.57 -10.11
N ARG A 173 15.84 -0.82 -10.76
CA ARG A 173 16.48 0.39 -10.24
C ARG A 173 16.03 1.66 -10.96
N PHE A 174 14.89 1.63 -11.63
CA PHE A 174 14.45 2.75 -12.49
C PHE A 174 14.24 4.04 -11.72
N ILE A 175 13.80 3.97 -10.47
CA ILE A 175 13.51 5.14 -9.64
C ILE A 175 14.76 5.90 -9.15
N ASP A 176 15.97 5.29 -9.25
CA ASP A 176 17.22 5.90 -8.78
C ASP A 176 17.52 7.22 -9.51
N ARG A 177 17.04 7.37 -10.75
CA ARG A 177 17.38 8.49 -11.61
C ARG A 177 16.67 9.78 -11.27
N ASP A 178 15.42 9.67 -10.84
CA ASP A 178 14.50 10.81 -10.71
C ASP A 178 13.55 10.71 -9.51
N ILE A 179 12.77 9.64 -9.39
CA ILE A 179 11.75 9.50 -8.35
C ILE A 179 12.37 9.42 -6.95
N LEU A 180 13.43 8.64 -6.77
CA LEU A 180 14.07 8.49 -5.46
C LEU A 180 14.73 9.78 -4.96
N PRO A 181 15.55 10.51 -5.77
CA PRO A 181 16.04 11.83 -5.39
C PRO A 181 14.93 12.82 -5.06
N PHE A 182 13.87 12.85 -5.87
CA PHE A 182 12.72 13.72 -5.63
C PHE A 182 11.98 13.38 -4.33
N ALA A 183 11.80 12.09 -4.03
CA ALA A 183 11.17 11.66 -2.78
C ALA A 183 12.00 12.08 -1.55
N ILE A 184 13.32 11.93 -1.61
CA ILE A 184 14.25 12.36 -0.55
C ILE A 184 14.16 13.87 -0.32
N GLU A 185 14.24 14.67 -1.39
CA GLU A 185 14.16 16.13 -1.33
C GLU A 185 12.84 16.62 -0.70
N ASN A 186 11.74 15.95 -1.02
CA ASN A 186 10.39 16.30 -0.54
C ASN A 186 9.99 15.57 0.75
N LYS A 187 10.90 14.80 1.37
CA LYS A 187 10.65 14.01 2.60
C LYS A 187 9.47 13.04 2.46
N ILE A 188 9.28 12.50 1.27
CA ILE A 188 8.27 11.49 0.96
C ILE A 188 8.86 10.12 1.28
N ALA A 189 8.16 9.30 2.06
CA ALA A 189 8.59 7.95 2.36
C ALA A 189 8.53 7.05 1.10
N VAL A 190 9.43 6.06 1.04
CA VAL A 190 9.45 5.08 -0.06
C VAL A 190 9.22 3.69 0.53
N ILE A 191 8.15 3.04 0.11
CA ILE A 191 7.81 1.65 0.45
C ILE A 191 7.86 0.83 -0.84
N PRO A 192 8.94 0.08 -1.11
CA PRO A 192 9.04 -0.65 -2.37
C PRO A 192 8.11 -1.87 -2.40
N TYR A 193 7.47 -2.12 -3.54
CA TYR A 193 6.91 -3.44 -3.82
C TYR A 193 7.88 -4.30 -4.63
N SER A 194 7.72 -5.62 -4.53
CA SER A 194 8.61 -6.63 -5.13
C SER A 194 10.09 -6.48 -4.74
N PRO A 195 10.45 -6.20 -3.48
CA PRO A 195 11.84 -5.97 -3.07
C PRO A 195 12.75 -7.19 -3.29
N LEU A 196 12.17 -8.40 -3.33
CA LEU A 196 12.89 -9.66 -3.60
C LEU A 196 12.83 -10.09 -5.08
N GLY A 197 12.45 -9.18 -6.00
CA GLY A 197 12.39 -9.45 -7.43
C GLY A 197 11.47 -10.61 -7.76
N GLN A 198 10.29 -10.69 -7.13
CA GLN A 198 9.32 -11.77 -7.29
C GLN A 198 9.93 -13.19 -7.06
N GLY A 199 10.82 -13.30 -6.09
CA GLY A 199 11.48 -14.55 -5.72
C GLY A 199 12.86 -14.78 -6.34
N ILE A 200 13.26 -14.04 -7.37
CA ILE A 200 14.58 -14.20 -8.01
C ILE A 200 15.72 -13.96 -7.01
N LEU A 201 15.58 -12.97 -6.13
CA LEU A 201 16.60 -12.59 -5.15
C LEU A 201 16.60 -13.49 -3.89
N THR A 202 15.72 -14.46 -3.78
CA THR A 202 15.67 -15.38 -2.62
C THR A 202 16.66 -16.53 -2.71
N GLY A 203 17.24 -16.76 -3.89
CA GLY A 203 18.08 -17.94 -4.16
C GLY A 203 17.29 -19.24 -4.39
N SER A 204 15.97 -19.21 -4.35
CA SER A 204 15.12 -20.39 -4.61
C SER A 204 15.08 -20.81 -6.08
N MET A 205 15.39 -19.87 -7.00
CA MET A 205 15.41 -20.15 -8.43
C MET A 205 16.80 -20.64 -8.86
N GLN A 206 16.84 -21.80 -9.48
CA GLN A 206 18.06 -22.41 -10.00
C GLN A 206 18.14 -22.26 -11.53
N PRO A 207 19.35 -22.37 -12.15
CA PRO A 207 19.48 -22.44 -13.60
C PRO A 207 18.57 -23.51 -14.18
N GLY A 208 17.78 -23.17 -15.20
CA GLY A 208 16.79 -24.07 -15.78
C GLY A 208 15.38 -23.98 -15.17
N HIS A 209 15.16 -23.11 -14.19
CA HIS A 209 13.83 -22.86 -13.65
C HIS A 209 12.89 -22.34 -14.76
N THR A 210 11.73 -22.97 -14.91
CA THR A 210 10.69 -22.53 -15.85
C THR A 210 9.64 -21.71 -15.10
N PHE A 211 9.43 -20.49 -15.54
CA PHE A 211 8.32 -19.67 -15.04
C PHE A 211 7.01 -20.21 -15.60
N ARG A 212 6.01 -20.38 -14.75
CA ARG A 212 4.65 -20.81 -15.11
C ARG A 212 3.73 -19.62 -15.19
#